data_ec6cbeb1d37a414ce5594a3888c1dbbe
#
_entry.id   ec6cbeb1d37a414ce5594a3888c1dbbe
#
_cell.length_a   1.000
_cell.length_b   1.000
_cell.length_c   1.000
_cell.angle_alpha   90.00
_cell.angle_beta   90.00
_cell.angle_gamma   90.00
#
_symmetry.space_group_name_H-M   'P 1'
#
loop_
_entity.id
_entity.type
_entity.pdbx_description
1 polymer ?
#
loop_
_entity_poly.entity_id
_entity_poly.type
_entity_poly.pdbx_seq_one_letter_code
_entity_poly.pdbx_strand_id
1 'polypeptide(L)'
;VYIAKALSPARVLGVYLNEKNSGGKTATVVVPEDQLSLAIGRDGQNARLAAKLTSWRIDIKSLPEATADVVYRLETDPAYAQVLEVEKDRLEGIQELLAKKAENRPLTPEEYDRMMQFVDRVEKRVAVKQAPEKRTEEDEKTLAVRRTVAPSAFEINIIDSDLPEHV
;
A
#
# COMPACT_ATOMS: atom_id res chain seq x y z
N VAL A 1 2.82 8.65 -1.41
CA VAL A 1 3.23 9.90 -2.04
C VAL A 1 4.49 9.72 -2.87
N TYR A 2 5.52 9.11 -2.33
CA TYR A 2 6.80 8.92 -3.01
C TYR A 2 6.71 8.01 -4.25
N ILE A 3 5.96 6.91 -4.15
CA ILE A 3 5.75 5.98 -5.26
C ILE A 3 4.95 6.63 -6.38
N ALA A 4 3.91 7.37 -6.04
CA ALA A 4 3.11 8.10 -7.03
C ALA A 4 3.95 9.12 -7.79
N LYS A 5 4.87 9.83 -7.12
CA LYS A 5 5.82 10.75 -7.76
C LYS A 5 6.78 10.02 -8.69
N ALA A 6 7.25 8.84 -8.31
CA ALA A 6 8.16 8.04 -9.13
C ALA A 6 7.52 7.57 -10.45
N LEU A 7 6.20 7.47 -10.50
CA LEU A 7 5.43 7.12 -11.70
C LEU A 7 4.95 8.34 -12.51
N SER A 8 5.26 9.55 -12.06
CA SER A 8 4.91 10.76 -12.81
C SER A 8 5.47 10.70 -14.26
N PRO A 9 4.74 11.19 -15.28
CA PRO A 9 3.51 11.96 -15.23
C PRO A 9 2.21 11.15 -15.19
N ALA A 10 2.24 9.85 -15.01
CA ALA A 10 1.04 9.02 -14.94
C ALA A 10 0.17 9.41 -13.74
N ARG A 11 -1.13 9.44 -13.94
CA ARG A 11 -2.10 9.72 -12.89
C ARG A 11 -2.33 8.46 -12.05
N VAL A 12 -2.16 8.57 -10.75
CA VAL A 12 -2.33 7.48 -9.79
C VAL A 12 -3.58 7.71 -8.95
N LEU A 13 -4.48 6.73 -8.89
CA LEU A 13 -5.69 6.77 -8.07
C LEU A 13 -5.43 6.37 -6.63
N GLY A 14 -4.56 5.40 -6.40
CA GLY A 14 -4.22 4.94 -5.07
C GLY A 14 -2.96 4.09 -5.05
N VAL A 15 -2.33 4.04 -3.89
CA VAL A 15 -1.14 3.21 -3.63
C VAL A 15 -1.40 2.42 -2.35
N TYR A 16 -1.28 1.11 -2.42
CA TYR A 16 -1.49 0.21 -1.28
C TYR A 16 -0.21 -0.54 -0.97
N LEU A 17 0.33 -0.29 0.20
CA LEU A 17 1.59 -0.88 0.64
C LEU A 17 1.33 -2.18 1.39
N ASN A 18 2.02 -3.24 1.01
CA ASN A 18 1.94 -4.53 1.65
C ASN A 18 3.34 -5.01 2.02
N GLU A 19 3.57 -5.12 3.31
CA GLU A 19 4.81 -5.63 3.88
C GLU A 19 4.57 -7.04 4.43
N LYS A 20 5.22 -8.02 3.85
CA LYS A 20 5.13 -9.41 4.35
C LYS A 20 6.16 -9.63 5.46
N ASN A 21 5.79 -10.42 6.45
CA ASN A 21 6.69 -10.80 7.55
C ASN A 21 8.01 -11.45 7.07
N SER A 22 8.01 -11.99 5.86
CA SER A 22 9.20 -12.52 5.20
C SER A 22 10.13 -11.47 4.58
N GLY A 23 9.85 -10.19 4.79
CA GLY A 23 10.66 -9.07 4.28
C GLY A 23 10.32 -8.61 2.87
N GLY A 24 9.27 -9.17 2.26
CA GLY A 24 8.81 -8.72 0.95
C GLY A 24 7.97 -7.45 1.04
N LYS A 25 8.42 -6.38 0.38
CA LYS A 25 7.70 -5.11 0.28
C LYS A 25 7.11 -4.95 -1.11
N THR A 26 5.79 -4.93 -1.21
CA THR A 26 5.07 -4.76 -2.46
C THR A 26 4.13 -3.57 -2.37
N ALA A 27 4.18 -2.70 -3.37
CA ALA A 27 3.24 -1.60 -3.53
C ALA A 27 2.32 -1.88 -4.72
N THR A 28 1.03 -1.97 -4.47
CA THR A 28 0.03 -2.06 -5.51
C THR A 28 -0.42 -0.65 -5.88
N VAL A 29 -0.21 -0.27 -7.12
CA VAL A 29 -0.56 1.05 -7.65
C VAL A 29 -1.77 0.91 -8.55
N VAL A 30 -2.84 1.64 -8.23
CA VAL A 30 -4.08 1.64 -8.99
C VAL A 30 -4.13 2.89 -9.85
N VAL A 31 -4.31 2.71 -11.15
CA VAL A 31 -4.36 3.80 -12.13
C VAL A 31 -5.62 3.68 -13.00
N PRO A 32 -6.11 4.77 -13.60
CA PRO A 32 -7.14 4.66 -14.64
C PRO A 32 -6.66 3.81 -15.83
N GLU A 33 -7.55 3.16 -16.52
CA GLU A 33 -7.19 2.29 -17.66
C GLU A 33 -6.40 3.03 -18.75
N ASP A 34 -6.74 4.29 -19.01
CA ASP A 34 -6.06 5.14 -19.98
C ASP A 34 -4.65 5.55 -19.55
N GLN A 35 -4.33 5.46 -18.28
CA GLN A 35 -3.01 5.78 -17.71
C GLN A 35 -2.12 4.53 -17.49
N LEU A 36 -2.66 3.34 -17.66
CA LEU A 36 -1.94 2.09 -17.36
C LEU A 36 -0.65 1.97 -18.18
N SER A 37 -0.72 2.16 -19.49
CA SER A 37 0.45 2.10 -20.37
C SER A 37 1.48 3.17 -20.03
N LEU A 38 1.06 4.36 -19.68
CA LEU A 38 1.94 5.47 -19.28
C LEU A 38 2.63 5.18 -17.96
N ALA A 39 1.92 4.61 -17.00
CA ALA A 39 2.46 4.25 -15.68
C ALA A 39 3.52 3.14 -15.79
N ILE A 40 3.24 2.11 -16.58
CA ILE A 40 4.17 1.00 -16.82
C ILE A 40 5.37 1.48 -17.62
N GLY A 41 5.12 2.32 -18.63
CA GLY A 41 6.11 2.81 -19.56
C GLY A 41 6.48 1.81 -20.63
N ARG A 42 7.26 2.27 -21.59
CA ARG A 42 7.75 1.42 -22.69
C ARG A 42 8.63 0.30 -22.12
N ASP A 43 8.31 -0.94 -22.45
CA ASP A 43 9.03 -2.14 -22.00
C ASP A 43 9.12 -2.26 -20.46
N GLY A 44 8.16 -1.64 -19.75
CA GLY A 44 8.11 -1.66 -18.30
C GLY A 44 9.13 -0.75 -17.61
N GLN A 45 9.73 0.20 -18.32
CA GLN A 45 10.81 1.06 -17.80
C GLN A 45 10.39 1.91 -16.62
N ASN A 46 9.20 2.52 -16.66
CA ASN A 46 8.74 3.37 -15.56
C ASN A 46 8.49 2.57 -14.28
N ALA A 47 7.88 1.41 -14.42
CA ALA A 47 7.66 0.51 -13.28
C ALA A 47 8.97 0.03 -12.65
N ARG A 48 9.95 -0.34 -13.48
CA ARG A 48 11.27 -0.76 -13.01
C ARG A 48 12.02 0.37 -12.33
N LEU A 49 11.98 1.57 -12.91
CA LEU A 49 12.63 2.74 -12.34
C LEU A 49 12.01 3.11 -11.00
N ALA A 50 10.68 3.12 -10.90
CA ALA A 50 9.97 3.35 -9.64
C ALA A 50 10.35 2.31 -8.58
N ALA A 51 10.46 1.03 -8.95
CA ALA A 51 10.89 -0.02 -8.06
C ALA A 51 12.32 0.21 -7.54
N LYS A 52 13.24 0.61 -8.40
CA LYS A 52 14.62 0.94 -8.02
C LYS A 52 14.71 2.16 -7.10
N LEU A 53 13.96 3.21 -7.41
CA LEU A 53 13.98 4.46 -6.64
C LEU A 53 13.38 4.32 -5.24
N THR A 54 12.38 3.47 -5.10
CA THR A 54 11.63 3.31 -3.85
C THR A 54 12.07 2.09 -3.04
N SER A 55 12.82 1.18 -3.63
CA SER A 55 13.16 -0.13 -3.05
C SER A 55 11.95 -1.01 -2.74
N TRP A 56 10.83 -0.74 -3.41
CA TRP A 56 9.60 -1.51 -3.33
C TRP A 56 9.37 -2.27 -4.63
N ARG A 57 8.78 -3.46 -4.52
CA ARG A 57 8.22 -4.15 -5.69
C ARG A 57 6.96 -3.41 -6.10
N ILE A 58 6.92 -2.91 -7.32
CA ILE A 58 5.79 -2.13 -7.82
C ILE A 58 4.91 -3.02 -8.70
N ASP A 59 3.65 -3.12 -8.32
CA ASP A 59 2.61 -3.81 -9.08
C ASP A 59 1.57 -2.80 -9.54
N ILE A 60 1.54 -2.51 -10.83
CA ILE A 60 0.65 -1.49 -11.40
C ILE A 60 -0.56 -2.18 -12.03
N LYS A 61 -1.74 -1.77 -11.59
CA LYS A 61 -3.02 -2.33 -12.06
C LYS A 61 -3.98 -1.23 -12.47
N SER A 62 -4.80 -1.51 -13.48
CA SER A 62 -5.95 -0.66 -13.78
C SER A 62 -7.01 -0.80 -12.67
N LEU A 63 -7.92 0.16 -12.57
CA LEU A 63 -8.97 0.12 -11.55
C LEU A 63 -9.89 -1.12 -11.67
N PRO A 64 -10.39 -1.51 -12.85
CA PRO A 64 -11.16 -2.75 -12.97
C PRO A 64 -10.37 -4.00 -12.57
N GLU A 65 -9.11 -4.08 -12.95
CA GLU A 65 -8.22 -5.18 -12.61
C GLU A 65 -7.97 -5.27 -11.10
N ALA A 66 -7.68 -4.14 -10.47
CA ALA A 66 -7.52 -4.06 -9.01
C ALA A 66 -8.80 -4.44 -8.26
N THR A 67 -9.96 -4.03 -8.77
CA THR A 67 -11.27 -4.37 -8.20
C THR A 67 -11.53 -5.86 -8.29
N ALA A 68 -11.27 -6.47 -9.45
CA ALA A 68 -11.42 -7.92 -9.63
C ALA A 68 -10.50 -8.71 -8.69
N ASP A 69 -9.29 -8.26 -8.49
CA ASP A 69 -8.32 -8.87 -7.59
C ASP A 69 -8.79 -8.79 -6.13
N VAL A 70 -9.33 -7.66 -5.71
CA VAL A 70 -9.90 -7.48 -4.37
C VAL A 70 -11.11 -8.39 -4.15
N VAL A 71 -12.01 -8.48 -5.11
CA VAL A 71 -13.18 -9.38 -5.04
C VAL A 71 -12.72 -10.83 -4.91
N TYR A 72 -11.75 -11.25 -5.69
CA TYR A 72 -11.19 -12.60 -5.64
C TYR A 72 -10.60 -12.90 -4.25
N ARG A 73 -9.84 -11.98 -3.68
CA ARG A 73 -9.28 -12.14 -2.33
C ARG A 73 -10.35 -12.21 -1.25
N LEU A 74 -11.40 -11.39 -1.35
CA LEU A 74 -12.52 -11.43 -0.41
C LEU A 74 -13.21 -12.80 -0.39
N GLU A 75 -13.30 -13.44 -1.53
CA GLU A 75 -13.97 -14.73 -1.67
C GLU A 75 -13.08 -15.93 -1.31
N THR A 76 -11.78 -15.81 -1.47
CA THR A 76 -10.86 -16.94 -1.36
C THR A 76 -9.90 -16.88 -0.18
N ASP A 77 -9.56 -15.69 0.32
CA ASP A 77 -8.57 -15.52 1.37
C ASP A 77 -9.22 -15.42 2.76
N PRO A 78 -8.94 -16.34 3.68
CA PRO A 78 -9.48 -16.30 5.03
C PRO A 78 -9.16 -15.00 5.80
N ALA A 79 -8.05 -14.34 5.48
CA ALA A 79 -7.69 -13.07 6.09
C ALA A 79 -8.71 -11.96 5.80
N TYR A 80 -9.48 -12.10 4.73
CA TYR A 80 -10.51 -11.15 4.30
C TYR A 80 -11.92 -11.52 4.77
N ALA A 81 -12.12 -12.65 5.45
CA ALA A 81 -13.43 -13.17 5.82
C ALA A 81 -14.31 -12.17 6.59
N GLN A 82 -13.73 -11.46 7.55
CA GLN A 82 -14.46 -10.45 8.32
C GLN A 82 -14.78 -9.19 7.51
N VAL A 83 -13.91 -8.85 6.56
CA VAL A 83 -14.15 -7.73 5.64
C VAL A 83 -15.26 -8.09 4.68
N LEU A 84 -15.30 -9.34 4.22
CA LEU A 84 -16.37 -9.88 3.38
C LEU A 84 -17.73 -9.72 4.04
N GLU A 85 -17.86 -10.05 5.32
CA GLU A 85 -19.12 -9.90 6.05
C GLU A 85 -19.62 -8.45 6.07
N VAL A 86 -18.72 -7.50 6.24
CA VAL A 86 -19.07 -6.07 6.28
C VAL A 86 -19.39 -5.51 4.90
N GLU A 87 -18.71 -5.97 3.86
CA GLU A 87 -18.84 -5.45 2.49
C GLU A 87 -19.79 -6.28 1.61
N LYS A 88 -20.39 -7.32 2.15
CA LYS A 88 -21.25 -8.27 1.41
C LYS A 88 -22.35 -7.59 0.60
N ASP A 89 -23.04 -6.62 1.18
CA ASP A 89 -24.12 -5.90 0.51
C ASP A 89 -23.66 -5.07 -0.70
N ARG A 90 -22.37 -4.63 -0.66
CA ARG A 90 -21.78 -3.84 -1.74
C ARG A 90 -21.08 -4.71 -2.78
N LEU A 91 -20.66 -5.89 -2.39
CA LEU A 91 -19.94 -6.82 -3.25
C LEU A 91 -20.75 -7.19 -4.51
N GLU A 92 -22.01 -7.46 -4.34
CA GLU A 92 -22.92 -7.81 -5.44
C GLU A 92 -22.98 -6.71 -6.51
N GLY A 93 -23.15 -5.46 -6.10
CA GLY A 93 -23.10 -4.30 -7.00
C GLY A 93 -21.76 -4.13 -7.70
N ILE A 94 -20.66 -4.40 -7.03
CA ILE A 94 -19.32 -4.36 -7.62
C ILE A 94 -19.13 -5.48 -8.63
N GLN A 95 -19.60 -6.69 -8.35
CA GLN A 95 -19.56 -7.81 -9.28
C GLN A 95 -20.35 -7.52 -10.56
N GLU A 96 -21.51 -6.84 -10.44
CA GLU A 96 -22.28 -6.38 -11.61
C GLU A 96 -21.49 -5.40 -12.48
N LEU A 97 -20.75 -4.45 -11.85
CA LEU A 97 -19.90 -3.50 -12.57
C LEU A 97 -18.77 -4.22 -13.30
N LEU A 98 -18.15 -5.21 -12.67
CA LEU A 98 -17.10 -6.02 -13.29
C LEU A 98 -17.64 -6.85 -14.46
N ALA A 99 -18.82 -7.43 -14.33
CA ALA A 99 -19.49 -8.15 -15.41
C ALA A 99 -19.80 -7.22 -16.58
N LYS A 100 -20.30 -6.03 -16.30
CA LYS A 100 -20.57 -4.99 -17.32
C LYS A 100 -19.29 -4.62 -18.07
N LYS A 101 -18.18 -4.50 -17.35
CA LYS A 101 -16.88 -4.23 -17.97
C LYS A 101 -16.37 -5.40 -18.82
N ALA A 102 -16.54 -6.63 -18.36
CA ALA A 102 -16.16 -7.83 -19.09
C ALA A 102 -16.92 -7.97 -20.41
N GLU A 103 -18.15 -7.47 -20.48
CA GLU A 103 -18.97 -7.40 -21.70
C GLU A 103 -18.60 -6.21 -22.60
N ASN A 104 -17.51 -5.50 -22.31
CA ASN A 104 -17.08 -4.29 -23.01
C ASN A 104 -18.13 -3.15 -23.00
N ARG A 105 -18.99 -3.12 -22.01
CA ARG A 105 -19.95 -2.04 -21.82
C ARG A 105 -19.28 -0.89 -21.07
N PRO A 106 -19.51 0.35 -21.51
CA PRO A 106 -18.89 1.51 -20.85
C PRO A 106 -19.44 1.69 -19.42
N LEU A 107 -18.54 2.09 -18.52
CA LEU A 107 -18.89 2.46 -17.15
C LEU A 107 -19.00 3.97 -17.04
N THR A 108 -19.93 4.45 -16.22
CA THR A 108 -20.04 5.88 -15.91
C THR A 108 -18.93 6.30 -14.93
N PRO A 109 -18.60 7.62 -14.84
CA PRO A 109 -17.66 8.09 -13.84
C PRO A 109 -18.06 7.72 -12.40
N GLU A 110 -19.35 7.74 -12.09
CA GLU A 110 -19.87 7.34 -10.78
C GLU A 110 -19.65 5.85 -10.49
N GLU A 111 -19.76 5.01 -11.51
CA GLU A 111 -19.47 3.58 -11.40
C GLU A 111 -18.00 3.32 -11.14
N TYR A 112 -17.10 4.05 -11.80
CA TYR A 112 -15.66 4.01 -11.50
C TYR A 112 -15.36 4.48 -10.07
N ASP A 113 -16.00 5.54 -9.61
CA ASP A 113 -15.85 6.03 -8.24
C ASP A 113 -16.29 4.99 -7.21
N ARG A 114 -17.37 4.27 -7.46
CA ARG A 114 -17.82 3.16 -6.60
C ARG A 114 -16.77 2.07 -6.51
N MET A 115 -16.18 1.68 -7.63
CA MET A 115 -15.11 0.68 -7.66
C MET A 115 -13.90 1.16 -6.85
N MET A 116 -13.49 2.39 -7.03
CA MET A 116 -12.35 2.97 -6.31
C MET A 116 -12.61 3.04 -4.79
N GLN A 117 -13.78 3.49 -4.39
CA GLN A 117 -14.17 3.56 -2.99
C GLN A 117 -14.24 2.17 -2.35
N PHE A 118 -14.70 1.18 -3.08
CA PHE A 118 -14.75 -0.20 -2.62
C PHE A 118 -13.32 -0.76 -2.40
N VAL A 119 -12.45 -0.63 -3.37
CA VAL A 119 -11.04 -1.06 -3.26
C VAL A 119 -10.35 -0.36 -2.10
N ASP A 120 -10.48 0.94 -2.00
CA ASP A 120 -9.88 1.75 -0.94
C ASP A 120 -10.36 1.32 0.45
N ARG A 121 -11.64 1.09 0.60
CA ARG A 121 -12.25 0.64 1.86
C ARG A 121 -11.76 -0.74 2.29
N VAL A 122 -11.75 -1.69 1.38
CA VAL A 122 -11.29 -3.06 1.65
C VAL A 122 -9.81 -3.05 2.02
N GLU A 123 -8.98 -2.39 1.25
CA GLU A 123 -7.54 -2.31 1.51
C GLU A 123 -7.22 -1.63 2.84
N LYS A 124 -7.91 -0.56 3.18
CA LYS A 124 -7.74 0.12 4.48
C LYS A 124 -8.17 -0.74 5.66
N ARG A 125 -9.26 -1.49 5.53
CA ARG A 125 -9.72 -2.40 6.58
C ARG A 125 -8.72 -3.53 6.83
N VAL A 126 -8.16 -4.08 5.77
CA VAL A 126 -7.15 -5.14 5.87
C VAL A 126 -5.85 -4.59 6.46
N ALA A 127 -5.43 -3.41 6.03
CA ALA A 127 -4.24 -2.75 6.57
C ALA A 127 -4.35 -2.48 8.08
N VAL A 128 -5.51 -2.04 8.55
CA VAL A 128 -5.76 -1.83 9.99
C VAL A 128 -5.64 -3.12 10.78
N LYS A 129 -6.10 -4.25 10.23
CA LYS A 129 -5.99 -5.56 10.89
C LYS A 129 -4.58 -6.13 10.90
N GLN A 130 -3.80 -5.81 9.89
CA GLN A 130 -2.40 -6.23 9.79
C GLN A 130 -1.45 -5.28 10.52
N ALA A 131 -1.94 -4.13 10.95
CA ALA A 131 -1.15 -3.22 11.77
C ALA A 131 -0.78 -3.92 13.09
N PRO A 132 0.45 -3.78 13.57
CA PRO A 132 0.84 -4.31 14.86
C PRO A 132 -0.09 -3.73 15.93
N GLU A 133 -0.48 -4.56 16.89
CA GLU A 133 -1.29 -4.13 18.02
C GLU A 133 -0.75 -2.80 18.58
N LYS A 134 -1.64 -1.89 18.83
CA LYS A 134 -1.26 -0.60 19.44
C LYS A 134 -0.35 -0.88 20.61
N ARG A 135 0.84 -0.34 20.56
CA ARG A 135 1.77 -0.37 21.68
C ARG A 135 1.03 0.06 22.92
N THR A 136 1.17 -0.72 23.96
CA THR A 136 0.59 -0.36 25.25
C THR A 136 1.27 0.91 25.77
N GLU A 137 0.60 1.63 26.65
CA GLU A 137 1.21 2.81 27.30
C GLU A 137 2.56 2.47 27.98
N GLU A 138 2.71 1.22 28.41
CA GLU A 138 3.96 0.71 28.95
C GLU A 138 5.07 0.66 27.90
N ASP A 139 4.75 0.22 26.70
CA ASP A 139 5.72 0.18 25.61
C ASP A 139 6.16 1.58 25.20
N GLU A 140 5.23 2.53 25.19
CA GLU A 140 5.55 3.93 24.90
C GLU A 140 6.45 4.55 25.98
N LYS A 141 6.17 4.26 27.23
CA LYS A 141 7.02 4.72 28.35
C LYS A 141 8.42 4.13 28.26
N THR A 142 8.53 2.85 27.97
CA THR A 142 9.81 2.18 27.81
C THR A 142 10.61 2.76 26.64
N LEU A 143 9.96 3.04 25.53
CA LEU A 143 10.59 3.68 24.39
C LEU A 143 11.02 5.11 24.66
N ALA A 144 10.21 5.89 25.37
CA ALA A 144 10.55 7.25 25.78
C ALA A 144 11.78 7.26 26.68
N VAL A 145 11.87 6.36 27.64
CA VAL A 145 13.06 6.20 28.51
C VAL A 145 14.29 5.84 27.69
N ARG A 146 14.19 4.90 26.76
CA ARG A 146 15.33 4.54 25.89
C ARG A 146 15.78 5.70 25.04
N ARG A 147 14.88 6.49 24.48
CA ARG A 147 15.21 7.69 23.71
C ARG A 147 15.90 8.75 24.53
N THR A 148 15.55 8.86 25.79
CA THR A 148 16.16 9.85 26.70
C THR A 148 17.57 9.45 27.12
N VAL A 149 17.77 8.18 27.41
CA VAL A 149 19.06 7.69 27.97
C VAL A 149 20.07 7.34 26.88
N ALA A 150 19.66 6.66 25.84
CA ALA A 150 20.58 6.17 24.81
C ALA A 150 21.34 7.28 24.05
N PRO A 151 20.73 8.39 23.63
CA PRO A 151 21.47 9.46 22.98
C PRO A 151 22.53 10.07 23.88
N SER A 152 22.24 10.29 25.14
CA SER A 152 23.22 10.82 26.08
C SER A 152 24.42 9.90 26.29
N ALA A 153 24.16 8.62 26.44
CA ALA A 153 25.22 7.64 26.57
C ALA A 153 26.08 7.55 25.30
N PHE A 154 25.46 7.65 24.15
CA PHE A 154 26.16 7.64 22.86
C PHE A 154 27.05 8.88 22.69
N GLU A 155 26.56 10.05 23.04
CA GLU A 155 27.32 11.29 22.98
C GLU A 155 28.53 11.25 23.91
N ILE A 156 28.38 10.75 25.10
CA ILE A 156 29.48 10.59 26.06
C ILE A 156 30.55 9.65 25.49
N ASN A 157 30.15 8.55 24.92
CA ASN A 157 31.09 7.59 24.31
C ASN A 157 31.88 8.19 23.13
N ILE A 158 31.26 9.00 22.31
CA ILE A 158 31.94 9.70 21.24
C ILE A 158 32.97 10.66 21.78
N ILE A 159 32.63 11.42 22.78
CA ILE A 159 33.55 12.36 23.44
C ILE A 159 34.73 11.62 24.04
N ASP A 160 34.48 10.53 24.72
CA ASP A 160 35.55 9.74 25.34
C ASP A 160 36.49 9.08 24.33
N SER A 161 35.96 8.71 23.17
CA SER A 161 36.81 8.15 22.14
C SER A 161 37.68 9.21 21.46
N ASP A 162 37.25 10.43 21.42
CA ASP A 162 38.02 11.51 20.85
C ASP A 162 39.08 12.04 21.80
N LEU A 163 38.80 11.95 23.07
CA LEU A 163 39.72 12.41 24.08
C LEU A 163 41.06 11.67 24.13
N PRO A 164 41.12 10.40 23.94
CA PRO A 164 42.36 9.65 24.05
C PRO A 164 43.36 9.90 22.98
N GLU A 165 42.92 10.18 21.85
CA GLU A 165 43.85 10.43 20.76
C GLU A 165 44.69 11.59 21.02
N HIS A 166 44.17 12.42 21.78
CA HIS A 166 44.82 13.53 22.19
C HIS A 166 45.88 13.27 23.17
N VAL A 167 45.89 12.17 23.66
CA VAL A 167 46.89 11.77 24.62
C VAL A 167 47.95 11.00 23.91
#